data_250db8d5bf16836d42976085e24977be
#
_entry.id   250db8d5bf16836d42976085e24977be
#
_cell.length_a   1.000
_cell.length_b   1.000
_cell.length_c   1.000
_cell.angle_alpha   90.00
_cell.angle_beta   90.00
_cell.angle_gamma   90.00
#
_symmetry.space_group_name_H-M   'P 1'
#
loop_
_entity.id
_entity.type
_entity.pdbx_description
1 polymer ?
#
loop_
_entity_poly.entity_id
_entity_poly.type
_entity_poly.pdbx_seq_one_letter_code
_entity_poly.pdbx_strand_id
1 'polypeptide(L)'
;VLGFLLPAYTITGFDASAHTSEETIGAAKHVPQGIVRSVLVSGIAGWIMLCAVVIAIPDPTAAAAQGANVFFWTLGQIFPSWLSGLLLAAIAIAQYICGLATVTSASRMVYAFARDGGLPASRQLRRVGSHKTPGLAILVVSIAAIAFTLYTPVYSTITLVCAILLYLSYVLPTLLGLMAYGRSWTSMGPWQLGAWYRPLAVLAILGCSVLIAIGMAPPNEKALYFVLAMTAVLLLMLATGLGGLKRKAS
;
A
#
# COMPACT_ATOMS: atom_id res chain seq x y z
N VAL A 1 13.95 -0.66 16.53
CA VAL A 1 12.55 -0.25 16.30
C VAL A 1 12.36 0.16 14.84
N LEU A 2 13.20 1.04 14.25
CA LEU A 2 13.11 1.46 12.84
C LEU A 2 13.18 0.29 11.83
N GLY A 3 13.85 -0.81 12.19
CA GLY A 3 13.93 -2.01 11.35
C GLY A 3 12.59 -2.67 11.03
N PHE A 4 11.52 -2.40 11.78
CA PHE A 4 10.19 -2.89 11.49
C PHE A 4 9.48 -2.18 10.32
N LEU A 5 9.91 -0.97 9.97
CA LEU A 5 9.25 -0.17 8.92
C LEU A 5 9.43 -0.77 7.52
N LEU A 6 10.60 -1.34 7.22
CA LEU A 6 10.84 -1.97 5.93
C LEU A 6 10.02 -3.25 5.72
N PRO A 7 10.00 -4.23 6.66
CA PRO A 7 9.09 -5.36 6.59
C PRO A 7 7.62 -4.95 6.53
N ALA A 8 7.23 -3.94 7.31
CA ALA A 8 5.89 -3.40 7.28
C ALA A 8 5.52 -2.86 5.89
N TYR A 9 6.41 -2.11 5.23
CA TYR A 9 6.22 -1.66 3.85
C TYR A 9 6.11 -2.84 2.87
N THR A 10 6.95 -3.86 3.03
CA THR A 10 6.99 -5.03 2.14
C THR A 10 5.66 -5.81 2.13
N ILE A 11 4.92 -5.81 3.24
CA ILE A 11 3.63 -6.52 3.37
C ILE A 11 2.45 -5.66 2.87
N THR A 12 2.62 -4.36 2.59
CA THR A 12 1.55 -3.50 2.09
C THR A 12 1.11 -3.85 0.67
N GLY A 13 -0.05 -3.32 0.24
CA GLY A 13 -0.59 -3.55 -1.10
C GLY A 13 -1.49 -4.79 -1.22
N PHE A 14 -1.76 -5.50 -0.11
CA PHE A 14 -2.71 -6.61 -0.07
C PHE A 14 -4.16 -6.16 -0.40
N ASP A 15 -4.45 -4.89 -0.23
CA ASP A 15 -5.70 -4.22 -0.56
C ASP A 15 -5.94 -4.05 -2.07
N ALA A 16 -4.96 -4.32 -2.93
CA ALA A 16 -5.11 -4.27 -4.38
C ALA A 16 -6.31 -5.09 -4.89
N SER A 17 -6.59 -6.23 -4.26
CA SER A 17 -7.77 -7.05 -4.55
C SER A 17 -9.09 -6.32 -4.24
N ALA A 18 -9.12 -5.43 -3.24
CA ALA A 18 -10.31 -4.64 -2.91
C ALA A 18 -10.60 -3.60 -3.99
N HIS A 19 -9.56 -2.98 -4.56
CA HIS A 19 -9.70 -1.98 -5.63
C HIS A 19 -10.18 -2.57 -6.96
N THR A 20 -10.03 -3.88 -7.16
CA THR A 20 -10.52 -4.61 -8.33
C THR A 20 -11.80 -5.40 -8.05
N SER A 21 -12.45 -5.18 -6.91
CA SER A 21 -13.64 -5.94 -6.49
C SER A 21 -14.83 -5.81 -7.46
N GLU A 22 -15.01 -4.66 -8.10
CA GLU A 22 -16.07 -4.42 -9.07
C GLU A 22 -15.87 -5.25 -10.37
N GLU A 23 -14.66 -5.69 -10.65
CA GLU A 23 -14.29 -6.52 -11.81
C GLU A 23 -14.17 -8.01 -11.45
N THR A 24 -14.37 -8.37 -10.17
CA THR A 24 -14.16 -9.73 -9.65
C THR A 24 -15.48 -10.47 -9.50
N ILE A 25 -15.61 -11.63 -10.16
CA ILE A 25 -16.77 -12.53 -10.02
C ILE A 25 -16.78 -13.11 -8.60
N GLY A 26 -17.92 -12.99 -7.89
CA GLY A 26 -18.06 -13.46 -6.51
C GLY A 26 -17.20 -12.69 -5.51
N ALA A 27 -16.99 -11.39 -5.74
CA ALA A 27 -16.12 -10.51 -4.97
C ALA A 27 -16.32 -10.60 -3.45
N ALA A 28 -17.58 -10.68 -3.00
CA ALA A 28 -17.90 -10.75 -1.56
C ALA A 28 -17.23 -11.93 -0.81
N LYS A 29 -16.88 -12.99 -1.51
CA LYS A 29 -16.19 -14.16 -0.96
C LYS A 29 -14.71 -14.20 -1.36
N HIS A 30 -14.42 -13.95 -2.65
CA HIS A 30 -13.09 -14.15 -3.21
C HIS A 30 -12.12 -13.01 -2.85
N VAL A 31 -12.59 -11.77 -2.77
CA VAL A 31 -11.72 -10.63 -2.41
C VAL A 31 -11.15 -10.74 -0.99
N PRO A 32 -11.95 -10.96 0.08
CA PRO A 32 -11.39 -11.15 1.42
C PRO A 32 -10.42 -12.35 1.50
N GLN A 33 -10.74 -13.46 0.83
CA GLN A 33 -9.84 -14.61 0.78
C GLN A 33 -8.53 -14.29 0.03
N GLY A 34 -8.60 -13.53 -1.05
CA GLY A 34 -7.44 -13.05 -1.80
C GLY A 34 -6.52 -12.20 -0.94
N ILE A 35 -7.09 -11.25 -0.19
CA ILE A 35 -6.35 -10.39 0.74
C ILE A 35 -5.61 -11.22 1.80
N VAL A 36 -6.31 -12.13 2.48
CA VAL A 36 -5.70 -12.97 3.52
C VAL A 36 -4.61 -13.87 2.95
N ARG A 37 -4.88 -14.51 1.80
CA ARG A 37 -3.91 -15.39 1.15
C ARG A 37 -2.67 -14.64 0.67
N SER A 38 -2.83 -13.45 0.11
CA SER A 38 -1.70 -12.64 -0.35
C SER A 38 -0.74 -12.31 0.80
N VAL A 39 -1.29 -11.89 1.97
CA VAL A 39 -0.48 -11.60 3.16
C VAL A 39 0.21 -12.86 3.68
N LEU A 40 -0.50 -13.97 3.80
CA LEU A 40 0.07 -15.22 4.33
C LEU A 40 1.16 -15.78 3.41
N VAL A 41 0.88 -15.92 2.11
CA VAL A 41 1.83 -16.50 1.16
C VAL A 41 3.06 -15.61 1.02
N SER A 42 2.86 -14.30 0.83
CA SER A 42 3.97 -13.35 0.68
C SER A 42 4.77 -13.20 1.97
N GLY A 43 4.10 -13.20 3.13
CA GLY A 43 4.75 -13.12 4.43
C GLY A 43 5.62 -14.33 4.71
N ILE A 44 5.10 -15.54 4.53
CA ILE A 44 5.85 -16.79 4.75
C ILE A 44 7.02 -16.91 3.75
N ALA A 45 6.77 -16.70 2.46
CA ALA A 45 7.81 -16.77 1.43
C ALA A 45 8.90 -15.72 1.65
N GLY A 46 8.51 -14.48 1.97
CA GLY A 46 9.44 -13.40 2.29
C GLY A 46 10.28 -13.67 3.53
N TRP A 47 9.66 -14.25 4.58
CA TRP A 47 10.38 -14.67 5.78
C TRP A 47 11.42 -15.74 5.46
N ILE A 48 11.04 -16.80 4.73
CA ILE A 48 11.97 -17.89 4.34
C ILE A 48 13.12 -17.31 3.51
N MET A 49 12.82 -16.45 2.54
CA MET A 49 13.83 -15.79 1.70
C MET A 49 14.79 -14.94 2.56
N LEU A 50 14.28 -14.15 3.47
CA LEU A 50 15.10 -13.31 4.36
C LEU A 50 16.01 -14.16 5.23
N CYS A 51 15.51 -15.23 5.85
CA CYS A 51 16.30 -16.14 6.63
C CYS A 51 17.41 -16.80 5.79
N ALA A 52 17.08 -17.26 4.59
CA ALA A 52 18.05 -17.85 3.67
C ALA A 52 19.18 -16.89 3.32
N VAL A 53 18.84 -15.62 2.98
CA VAL A 53 19.84 -14.59 2.66
C VAL A 53 20.72 -14.28 3.87
N VAL A 54 20.11 -14.11 5.07
CA VAL A 54 20.88 -13.78 6.30
C VAL A 54 21.84 -14.90 6.67
N ILE A 55 21.40 -16.16 6.59
CA ILE A 55 22.26 -17.34 6.89
C ILE A 55 23.39 -17.47 5.86
N ALA A 56 23.15 -17.04 4.63
CA ALA A 56 24.10 -17.14 3.52
C ALA A 56 25.16 -16.02 3.50
N ILE A 57 25.07 -15.01 4.39
CA ILE A 57 26.08 -13.95 4.50
C ILE A 57 27.43 -14.56 4.93
N PRO A 58 28.49 -14.47 4.10
CA PRO A 58 29.76 -15.09 4.42
C PRO A 58 30.55 -14.33 5.51
N ASP A 59 30.45 -13.01 5.52
CA ASP A 59 31.09 -12.12 6.49
C ASP A 59 30.11 -11.02 6.94
N PRO A 60 29.57 -11.13 8.17
CA PRO A 60 28.64 -10.12 8.70
C PRO A 60 29.23 -8.71 8.82
N THR A 61 30.55 -8.60 9.07
CA THR A 61 31.22 -7.29 9.21
C THR A 61 31.31 -6.59 7.86
N ALA A 62 31.75 -7.31 6.82
CA ALA A 62 31.78 -6.79 5.47
C ALA A 62 30.37 -6.49 4.92
N ALA A 63 29.38 -7.33 5.26
CA ALA A 63 27.99 -7.11 4.90
C ALA A 63 27.42 -5.83 5.53
N ALA A 64 27.71 -5.55 6.80
CA ALA A 64 27.28 -4.33 7.47
C ALA A 64 27.82 -3.06 6.80
N ALA A 65 29.01 -3.12 6.22
CA ALA A 65 29.60 -2.00 5.49
C ALA A 65 28.90 -1.69 4.15
N GLN A 66 28.12 -2.65 3.58
CA GLN A 66 27.43 -2.48 2.30
C GLN A 66 26.13 -1.65 2.40
N GLY A 67 25.61 -1.45 3.62
CA GLY A 67 24.38 -0.68 3.83
C GLY A 67 23.21 -1.23 3.00
N ALA A 68 22.60 -0.37 2.18
CA ALA A 68 21.46 -0.74 1.33
C ALA A 68 21.79 -1.79 0.23
N ASN A 69 23.06 -1.97 -0.11
CA ASN A 69 23.50 -2.89 -1.16
C ASN A 69 23.78 -4.31 -0.64
N VAL A 70 23.62 -4.56 0.65
CA VAL A 70 23.97 -5.84 1.30
C VAL A 70 23.36 -7.04 0.60
N PHE A 71 22.12 -6.96 0.16
CA PHE A 71 21.44 -8.05 -0.53
C PHE A 71 22.12 -8.41 -1.86
N PHE A 72 22.38 -7.40 -2.69
CA PHE A 72 23.04 -7.60 -4.00
C PHE A 72 24.49 -8.05 -3.84
N TRP A 73 25.19 -7.50 -2.87
CA TRP A 73 26.54 -7.92 -2.51
C TRP A 73 26.57 -9.38 -2.10
N THR A 74 25.67 -9.82 -1.21
CA THR A 74 25.56 -11.21 -0.75
C THR A 74 25.32 -12.16 -1.92
N LEU A 75 24.39 -11.83 -2.84
CA LEU A 75 24.16 -12.63 -4.04
C LEU A 75 25.42 -12.79 -4.88
N GLY A 76 26.19 -11.71 -5.05
CA GLY A 76 27.45 -11.73 -5.81
C GLY A 76 28.58 -12.54 -5.15
N GLN A 77 28.55 -12.71 -3.80
CA GLN A 77 29.52 -13.54 -3.09
C GLN A 77 29.20 -15.04 -3.16
N ILE A 78 27.91 -15.39 -3.26
CA ILE A 78 27.46 -16.79 -3.16
C ILE A 78 27.30 -17.43 -4.53
N PHE A 79 26.78 -16.67 -5.50
CA PHE A 79 26.40 -17.22 -6.80
C PHE A 79 27.38 -16.83 -7.90
N PRO A 80 27.57 -17.69 -8.92
CA PRO A 80 28.31 -17.33 -10.12
C PRO A 80 27.59 -16.18 -10.86
N SER A 81 28.36 -15.41 -11.61
CA SER A 81 27.88 -14.15 -12.25
C SER A 81 26.63 -14.33 -13.11
N TRP A 82 26.52 -15.45 -13.84
CA TRP A 82 25.36 -15.73 -14.68
C TRP A 82 24.08 -15.94 -13.86
N LEU A 83 24.17 -16.61 -12.69
CA LEU A 83 23.03 -16.86 -11.83
C LEU A 83 22.61 -15.58 -11.09
N SER A 84 23.60 -14.82 -10.61
CA SER A 84 23.33 -13.49 -10.02
C SER A 84 22.64 -12.56 -11.04
N GLY A 85 23.08 -12.55 -12.30
CA GLY A 85 22.43 -11.81 -13.37
C GLY A 85 20.99 -12.26 -13.65
N LEU A 86 20.75 -13.56 -13.66
CA LEU A 86 19.38 -14.11 -13.82
C LEU A 86 18.46 -13.69 -12.66
N LEU A 87 18.95 -13.77 -11.41
CA LEU A 87 18.17 -13.35 -10.25
C LEU A 87 17.86 -11.85 -10.27
N LEU A 88 18.83 -11.02 -10.64
CA LEU A 88 18.62 -9.58 -10.80
C LEU A 88 17.58 -9.27 -11.89
N ALA A 89 17.62 -9.97 -13.02
CA ALA A 89 16.63 -9.84 -14.07
C ALA A 89 15.23 -10.26 -13.58
N ALA A 90 15.12 -11.35 -12.83
CA ALA A 90 13.86 -11.81 -12.23
C ALA A 90 13.31 -10.78 -11.24
N ILE A 91 14.16 -10.17 -10.40
CA ILE A 91 13.77 -9.09 -9.48
C ILE A 91 13.26 -7.88 -10.27
N ALA A 92 13.95 -7.46 -11.33
CA ALA A 92 13.53 -6.33 -12.16
C ALA A 92 12.16 -6.57 -12.80
N ILE A 93 11.91 -7.78 -13.31
CA ILE A 93 10.60 -8.18 -13.86
C ILE A 93 9.53 -8.16 -12.77
N ALA A 94 9.82 -8.70 -11.58
CA ALA A 94 8.88 -8.69 -10.45
C ALA A 94 8.52 -7.27 -10.03
N GLN A 95 9.49 -6.35 -9.97
CA GLN A 95 9.26 -4.94 -9.67
C GLN A 95 8.40 -4.24 -10.74
N TYR A 96 8.64 -4.55 -12.01
CA TYR A 96 7.81 -4.04 -13.11
C TYR A 96 6.34 -4.50 -12.99
N ILE A 97 6.10 -5.78 -12.70
CA ILE A 97 4.76 -6.34 -12.49
C ILE A 97 4.10 -5.68 -11.25
N CYS A 98 4.85 -5.48 -10.17
CA CYS A 98 4.38 -4.77 -8.98
C CYS A 98 3.96 -3.33 -9.31
N GLY A 99 4.75 -2.62 -10.11
CA GLY A 99 4.43 -1.28 -10.59
C GLY A 99 3.14 -1.24 -11.41
N LEU A 100 2.94 -2.20 -12.32
CA LEU A 100 1.69 -2.34 -13.09
C LEU A 100 0.47 -2.58 -12.18
N ALA A 101 0.59 -3.45 -11.19
CA ALA A 101 -0.47 -3.73 -10.22
C ALA A 101 -0.83 -2.47 -9.41
N THR A 102 0.19 -1.70 -8.99
CA THR A 102 0.01 -0.45 -8.25
C THR A 102 -0.71 0.61 -9.07
N VAL A 103 -0.29 0.84 -10.32
CA VAL A 103 -0.97 1.78 -11.24
C VAL A 103 -2.41 1.33 -11.51
N THR A 104 -2.63 0.03 -11.66
CA THR A 104 -3.96 -0.56 -11.84
C THR A 104 -4.86 -0.24 -10.65
N SER A 105 -4.43 -0.53 -9.44
CA SER A 105 -5.19 -0.28 -8.20
C SER A 105 -5.47 1.21 -7.99
N ALA A 106 -4.44 2.05 -8.10
CA ALA A 106 -4.55 3.48 -7.90
C ALA A 106 -5.47 4.14 -8.94
N SER A 107 -5.39 3.75 -10.20
CA SER A 107 -6.26 4.30 -11.25
C SER A 107 -7.73 3.93 -11.05
N ARG A 108 -8.03 2.73 -10.57
CA ARG A 108 -9.39 2.31 -10.22
C ARG A 108 -9.94 3.05 -9.01
N MET A 109 -9.08 3.31 -8.03
CA MET A 109 -9.45 4.14 -6.88
C MET A 109 -9.76 5.58 -7.31
N VAL A 110 -8.92 6.21 -8.14
CA VAL A 110 -9.18 7.55 -8.71
C VAL A 110 -10.48 7.56 -9.51
N TYR A 111 -10.73 6.53 -10.32
CA TYR A 111 -11.98 6.38 -11.07
C TYR A 111 -13.19 6.30 -10.13
N ALA A 112 -13.15 5.46 -9.10
CA ALA A 112 -14.25 5.28 -8.15
C ALA A 112 -14.58 6.59 -7.41
N PHE A 113 -13.56 7.29 -6.89
CA PHE A 113 -13.73 8.60 -6.28
C PHE A 113 -14.30 9.65 -7.25
N ALA A 114 -13.85 9.65 -8.50
CA ALA A 114 -14.36 10.53 -9.53
C ALA A 114 -15.82 10.20 -9.91
N ARG A 115 -16.16 8.91 -9.98
CA ARG A 115 -17.54 8.46 -10.23
C ARG A 115 -18.48 8.99 -9.14
N ASP A 116 -18.05 8.95 -7.90
CA ASP A 116 -18.81 9.41 -6.74
C ASP A 116 -18.79 10.94 -6.57
N GLY A 117 -18.07 11.66 -7.44
CA GLY A 117 -18.00 13.12 -7.41
C GLY A 117 -17.04 13.68 -6.36
N GLY A 118 -16.19 12.84 -5.74
CA GLY A 118 -15.27 13.21 -4.66
C GLY A 118 -13.98 13.89 -5.11
N LEU A 119 -13.72 14.02 -6.42
CA LEU A 119 -12.49 14.62 -6.95
C LEU A 119 -12.75 15.85 -7.81
N PRO A 120 -11.81 16.82 -7.85
CA PRO A 120 -11.78 17.83 -8.90
C PRO A 120 -11.73 17.13 -10.27
N ALA A 121 -12.39 17.75 -11.28
CA ALA A 121 -12.46 17.18 -12.63
C ALA A 121 -13.10 15.77 -12.71
N SER A 122 -13.96 15.40 -11.76
CA SER A 122 -14.65 14.09 -11.70
C SER A 122 -15.30 13.70 -13.02
N ARG A 123 -15.87 14.68 -13.77
CA ARG A 123 -16.52 14.44 -15.06
C ARG A 123 -15.56 13.87 -16.11
N GLN A 124 -14.30 14.27 -16.09
CA GLN A 124 -13.26 13.78 -17.01
C GLN A 124 -12.65 12.46 -16.51
N LEU A 125 -12.30 12.41 -15.20
CA LEU A 125 -11.63 11.25 -14.61
C LEU A 125 -12.48 9.97 -14.59
N ARG A 126 -13.82 10.10 -14.53
CA ARG A 126 -14.73 8.94 -14.61
C ARG A 126 -15.01 8.44 -16.02
N ARG A 127 -14.40 9.01 -17.06
CA ARG A 127 -14.59 8.52 -18.42
C ARG A 127 -13.83 7.22 -18.63
N VAL A 128 -14.55 6.25 -19.20
CA VAL A 128 -14.02 4.94 -19.60
C VAL A 128 -13.89 4.93 -21.11
N GLY A 129 -12.73 4.51 -21.59
CA GLY A 129 -12.47 4.38 -23.03
C GLY A 129 -13.14 3.14 -23.67
N SER A 130 -12.93 2.96 -24.97
CA SER A 130 -13.41 1.81 -25.74
C SER A 130 -12.98 0.45 -25.18
N HIS A 131 -11.82 0.40 -24.53
CA HIS A 131 -11.28 -0.79 -23.88
C HIS A 131 -11.77 -0.99 -22.44
N LYS A 132 -12.82 -0.29 -22.03
CA LYS A 132 -13.41 -0.36 -20.68
C LYS A 132 -12.41 -0.01 -19.56
N THR A 133 -11.38 0.78 -19.85
CA THR A 133 -10.36 1.22 -18.89
C THR A 133 -10.43 2.74 -18.66
N PRO A 134 -10.16 3.23 -17.44
CA PRO A 134 -10.17 4.66 -17.12
C PRO A 134 -8.85 5.33 -17.54
N GLY A 135 -8.64 5.50 -18.86
CA GLY A 135 -7.37 5.96 -19.44
C GLY A 135 -6.84 7.27 -18.86
N LEU A 136 -7.71 8.26 -18.62
CA LEU A 136 -7.30 9.53 -18.02
C LEU A 136 -6.85 9.35 -16.56
N ALA A 137 -7.53 8.49 -15.78
CA ALA A 137 -7.12 8.20 -14.42
C ALA A 137 -5.74 7.51 -14.38
N ILE A 138 -5.48 6.56 -15.29
CA ILE A 138 -4.18 5.92 -15.46
C ILE A 138 -3.10 6.97 -15.75
N LEU A 139 -3.35 7.86 -16.70
CA LEU A 139 -2.40 8.91 -17.08
C LEU A 139 -2.08 9.84 -15.90
N VAL A 140 -3.11 10.30 -15.17
CA VAL A 140 -2.93 11.18 -14.01
C VAL A 140 -2.11 10.49 -12.91
N VAL A 141 -2.43 9.23 -12.58
CA VAL A 141 -1.67 8.44 -11.59
C VAL A 141 -0.21 8.28 -12.02
N SER A 142 0.03 7.93 -13.27
CA SER A 142 1.39 7.74 -13.79
C SER A 142 2.21 9.03 -13.77
N ILE A 143 1.63 10.16 -14.20
CA ILE A 143 2.30 11.47 -14.16
C ILE A 143 2.57 11.88 -12.71
N ALA A 144 1.62 11.70 -11.80
CA ALA A 144 1.80 12.02 -10.39
C ALA A 144 2.94 11.17 -9.76
N ALA A 145 3.01 9.88 -10.09
CA ALA A 145 4.07 8.99 -9.61
C ALA A 145 5.46 9.44 -10.13
N ILE A 146 5.58 9.77 -11.41
CA ILE A 146 6.82 10.27 -12.01
C ILE A 146 7.22 11.60 -11.35
N ALA A 147 6.29 12.55 -11.24
CA ALA A 147 6.54 13.85 -10.62
C ALA A 147 7.01 13.71 -9.16
N PHE A 148 6.38 12.81 -8.40
CA PHE A 148 6.77 12.53 -7.02
C PHE A 148 8.18 11.93 -6.92
N THR A 149 8.51 11.01 -7.81
CA THR A 149 9.84 10.39 -7.87
C THR A 149 10.94 11.40 -8.22
N LEU A 150 10.66 12.33 -9.13
CA LEU A 150 11.58 13.41 -9.49
C LEU A 150 11.77 14.42 -8.35
N TYR A 151 10.70 14.71 -7.61
CA TYR A 151 10.74 15.63 -6.47
C TYR A 151 11.50 15.05 -5.27
N THR A 152 11.37 13.74 -5.03
CA THR A 152 11.96 13.08 -3.87
C THR A 152 12.81 11.88 -4.32
N PRO A 153 14.07 12.10 -4.72
CA PRO A 153 14.92 11.01 -5.23
C PRO A 153 15.40 10.04 -4.14
N VAL A 154 15.07 10.30 -2.88
CA VAL A 154 15.49 9.47 -1.73
C VAL A 154 14.49 8.33 -1.55
N TYR A 155 14.85 7.14 -2.01
CA TYR A 155 14.02 5.93 -1.93
C TYR A 155 13.48 5.64 -0.51
N SER A 156 14.29 5.78 0.50
CA SER A 156 13.88 5.55 1.90
C SER A 156 12.76 6.48 2.36
N THR A 157 12.77 7.74 1.94
CA THR A 157 11.71 8.70 2.26
C THR A 157 10.41 8.34 1.54
N ILE A 158 10.50 7.93 0.26
CA ILE A 158 9.32 7.53 -0.53
C ILE A 158 8.66 6.31 0.11
N THR A 159 9.42 5.28 0.43
CA THR A 159 8.88 4.04 1.03
C THR A 159 8.27 4.28 2.39
N LEU A 160 8.88 5.13 3.20
CA LEU A 160 8.38 5.49 4.52
C LEU A 160 7.05 6.24 4.46
N VAL A 161 6.97 7.29 3.63
CA VAL A 161 5.74 8.08 3.43
C VAL A 161 4.64 7.18 2.88
N CYS A 162 4.96 6.32 1.92
CA CYS A 162 4.01 5.37 1.34
C CYS A 162 3.47 4.43 2.42
N ALA A 163 4.33 3.83 3.25
CA ALA A 163 3.91 2.96 4.35
C ALA A 163 2.96 3.68 5.31
N ILE A 164 3.31 4.89 5.77
CA ILE A 164 2.48 5.65 6.71
C ILE A 164 1.09 5.93 6.13
N LEU A 165 1.02 6.39 4.87
CA LEU A 165 -0.25 6.70 4.21
C LEU A 165 -1.11 5.45 4.01
N LEU A 166 -0.50 4.31 3.65
CA LEU A 166 -1.22 3.04 3.52
C LEU A 166 -1.76 2.58 4.87
N TYR A 167 -0.96 2.61 5.94
CA TYR A 167 -1.45 2.23 7.27
C TYR A 167 -2.53 3.18 7.79
N LEU A 168 -2.48 4.46 7.46
CA LEU A 168 -3.59 5.38 7.73
C LEU A 168 -4.85 4.98 6.98
N SER A 169 -4.73 4.59 5.71
CA SER A 169 -5.87 4.13 4.90
C SER A 169 -6.47 2.82 5.41
N TYR A 170 -5.70 1.97 6.08
CA TYR A 170 -6.17 0.72 6.69
C TYR A 170 -6.80 0.93 8.08
N VAL A 171 -6.21 1.81 8.88
CA VAL A 171 -6.67 2.05 10.25
C VAL A 171 -8.02 2.78 10.29
N LEU A 172 -8.22 3.77 9.43
CA LEU A 172 -9.44 4.58 9.45
C LEU A 172 -10.71 3.76 9.16
N PRO A 173 -10.80 2.95 8.08
CA PRO A 173 -11.98 2.11 7.85
C PRO A 173 -12.16 1.05 8.95
N THR A 174 -11.07 0.51 9.49
CA THR A 174 -11.13 -0.49 10.57
C THR A 174 -11.71 0.13 11.84
N LEU A 175 -11.30 1.36 12.19
CA LEU A 175 -11.82 2.10 13.33
C LEU A 175 -13.32 2.42 13.16
N LEU A 176 -13.70 2.97 11.99
CA LEU A 176 -15.09 3.26 11.66
C LEU A 176 -15.95 1.98 11.65
N GLY A 177 -15.41 0.90 11.09
CA GLY A 177 -16.06 -0.41 11.12
C GLY A 177 -16.27 -0.92 12.53
N LEU A 178 -15.28 -0.79 13.42
CA LEU A 178 -15.41 -1.19 14.83
C LEU A 178 -16.49 -0.39 15.56
N MET A 179 -16.61 0.91 15.28
CA MET A 179 -17.64 1.78 15.86
C MET A 179 -19.05 1.44 15.33
N ALA A 180 -19.15 1.05 14.06
CA ALA A 180 -20.41 0.72 13.41
C ALA A 180 -20.89 -0.72 13.68
N TYR A 181 -19.98 -1.63 14.03
CA TYR A 181 -20.26 -3.07 14.16
C TYR A 181 -21.33 -3.39 15.21
N GLY A 182 -22.42 -4.02 14.74
CA GLY A 182 -23.57 -4.36 15.58
C GLY A 182 -24.48 -3.18 15.92
N ARG A 183 -24.25 -2.00 15.33
CA ARG A 183 -25.10 -0.80 15.46
C ARG A 183 -25.72 -0.43 14.11
N SER A 184 -25.00 0.35 13.30
CA SER A 184 -25.41 0.71 11.95
C SER A 184 -24.97 -0.31 10.90
N TRP A 185 -23.97 -1.12 11.19
CA TRP A 185 -23.49 -2.21 10.34
C TRP A 185 -23.91 -3.56 10.93
N THR A 186 -25.08 -4.03 10.49
CA THR A 186 -25.71 -5.29 10.96
C THR A 186 -25.78 -6.35 9.85
N SER A 187 -25.80 -5.95 8.59
CA SER A 187 -25.80 -6.87 7.45
C SER A 187 -24.37 -7.23 7.06
N MET A 188 -23.99 -8.47 7.36
CA MET A 188 -22.66 -8.99 7.05
C MET A 188 -22.66 -9.73 5.73
N GLY A 189 -21.49 -9.71 5.04
CA GLY A 189 -21.27 -10.50 3.84
C GLY A 189 -21.10 -12.00 4.14
N PRO A 190 -20.97 -12.84 3.09
CA PRO A 190 -20.79 -14.29 3.25
C PRO A 190 -19.47 -14.67 3.93
N TRP A 191 -18.48 -13.78 3.92
CA TRP A 191 -17.22 -13.94 4.64
C TRP A 191 -17.20 -13.01 5.86
N GLN A 192 -17.07 -13.57 7.04
CA GLN A 192 -17.09 -12.80 8.28
C GLN A 192 -16.22 -13.45 9.35
N LEU A 193 -15.64 -12.61 10.22
CA LEU A 193 -14.81 -13.04 11.35
C LEU A 193 -15.60 -13.41 12.59
N GLY A 194 -16.92 -13.16 12.60
CA GLY A 194 -17.78 -13.44 13.75
C GLY A 194 -17.30 -12.76 15.03
N ALA A 195 -17.20 -13.54 16.13
CA ALA A 195 -16.75 -13.05 17.43
C ALA A 195 -15.31 -12.49 17.43
N TRP A 196 -14.48 -12.95 16.51
CA TRP A 196 -13.10 -12.50 16.39
C TRP A 196 -12.94 -11.11 15.76
N TYR A 197 -13.99 -10.55 15.17
CA TYR A 197 -13.91 -9.25 14.52
C TYR A 197 -13.42 -8.14 15.45
N ARG A 198 -14.03 -7.99 16.62
CA ARG A 198 -13.69 -6.92 17.58
C ARG A 198 -12.25 -7.01 18.11
N PRO A 199 -11.79 -8.16 18.66
CA PRO A 199 -10.43 -8.27 19.15
C PRO A 199 -9.38 -8.08 18.05
N LEU A 200 -9.61 -8.63 16.86
CA LEU A 200 -8.69 -8.46 15.73
C LEU A 200 -8.67 -7.03 15.21
N ALA A 201 -9.82 -6.33 15.15
CA ALA A 201 -9.89 -4.93 14.77
C ALA A 201 -9.12 -4.04 15.75
N VAL A 202 -9.27 -4.26 17.07
CA VAL A 202 -8.52 -3.53 18.10
C VAL A 202 -7.02 -3.78 17.95
N LEU A 203 -6.61 -5.03 17.78
CA LEU A 203 -5.21 -5.39 17.58
C LEU A 203 -4.61 -4.75 16.31
N ALA A 204 -5.36 -4.75 15.21
CA ALA A 204 -4.97 -4.11 13.97
C ALA A 204 -4.81 -2.58 14.14
N ILE A 205 -5.77 -1.92 14.79
CA ILE A 205 -5.70 -0.48 15.08
C ILE A 205 -4.47 -0.15 15.91
N LEU A 206 -4.22 -0.90 16.99
CA LEU A 206 -3.05 -0.70 17.84
C LEU A 206 -1.75 -0.91 17.07
N GLY A 207 -1.62 -2.02 16.33
CA GLY A 207 -0.44 -2.32 15.53
C GLY A 207 -0.16 -1.26 14.48
N CYS A 208 -1.16 -0.86 13.70
CA CYS A 208 -1.01 0.20 12.71
C CYS A 208 -0.66 1.56 13.34
N SER A 209 -1.29 1.90 14.48
CA SER A 209 -0.98 3.15 15.19
C SER A 209 0.46 3.20 15.70
N VAL A 210 0.97 2.08 16.21
CA VAL A 210 2.38 1.95 16.62
C VAL A 210 3.32 2.12 15.43
N LEU A 211 3.04 1.47 14.30
CA LEU A 211 3.86 1.60 13.07
C LEU A 211 3.84 3.04 12.54
N ILE A 212 2.70 3.71 12.54
CA ILE A 212 2.57 5.11 12.14
C ILE A 212 3.38 6.01 13.08
N ALA A 213 3.27 5.82 14.40
CA ALA A 213 4.01 6.59 15.38
C ALA A 213 5.53 6.43 15.22
N ILE A 214 6.00 5.19 15.03
CA ILE A 214 7.41 4.89 14.77
C ILE A 214 7.87 5.55 13.46
N GLY A 215 7.05 5.48 12.42
CA GLY A 215 7.36 6.06 11.11
C GLY A 215 7.46 7.58 11.12
N MET A 216 6.75 8.26 12.03
CA MET A 216 6.78 9.72 12.19
C MET A 216 7.84 10.20 13.20
N ALA A 217 8.44 9.30 13.99
CA ALA A 217 9.43 9.65 14.98
C ALA A 217 10.78 10.04 14.34
N PRO A 218 11.61 10.85 15.02
CA PRO A 218 12.96 11.15 14.55
C PRO A 218 13.77 9.87 14.21
N PRO A 219 14.53 9.86 13.13
CA PRO A 219 14.93 10.97 12.24
C PRO A 219 13.98 11.24 11.05
N ASN A 220 12.75 10.72 11.06
CA ASN A 220 11.83 10.72 9.93
C ASN A 220 10.83 11.90 9.93
N GLU A 221 11.19 13.02 10.51
CA GLU A 221 10.33 14.22 10.66
C GLU A 221 9.73 14.70 9.33
N LYS A 222 10.44 14.51 8.21
CA LYS A 222 9.92 14.85 6.88
C LYS A 222 8.62 14.10 6.53
N ALA A 223 8.49 12.86 7.01
CA ALA A 223 7.27 12.08 6.81
C ALA A 223 6.09 12.68 7.60
N LEU A 224 6.33 13.15 8.83
CA LEU A 224 5.32 13.84 9.63
C LEU A 224 4.79 15.09 8.91
N TYR A 225 5.70 15.96 8.43
CA TYR A 225 5.30 17.17 7.70
C TYR A 225 4.50 16.85 6.44
N PHE A 226 4.88 15.80 5.71
CA PHE A 226 4.14 15.37 4.53
C PHE A 226 2.73 14.88 4.88
N VAL A 227 2.58 14.07 5.91
CA VAL A 227 1.27 13.57 6.39
C VAL A 227 0.40 14.73 6.87
N LEU A 228 0.96 15.69 7.61
CA LEU A 228 0.24 16.87 8.05
C LEU A 228 -0.22 17.73 6.86
N ALA A 229 0.64 17.95 5.87
CA ALA A 229 0.29 18.69 4.66
C ALA A 229 -0.84 17.99 3.89
N MET A 230 -0.78 16.68 3.68
CA MET A 230 -1.83 15.90 3.03
C MET A 230 -3.15 15.96 3.80
N THR A 231 -3.09 15.84 5.12
CA THR A 231 -4.27 15.94 5.98
C THR A 231 -4.90 17.33 5.89
N ALA A 232 -4.09 18.39 5.90
CA ALA A 232 -4.56 19.76 5.74
C ALA A 232 -5.24 19.98 4.37
N VAL A 233 -4.66 19.44 3.28
CA VAL A 233 -5.27 19.48 1.94
C VAL A 233 -6.62 18.77 1.92
N LEU A 234 -6.71 17.58 2.51
CA LEU A 234 -7.97 16.83 2.60
C LEU A 234 -9.03 17.59 3.39
N LEU A 235 -8.68 18.16 4.53
CA LEU A 235 -9.59 18.97 5.34
C LEU A 235 -10.04 20.22 4.60
N LEU A 236 -9.15 20.88 3.86
CA LEU A 236 -9.48 22.03 3.02
C LEU A 236 -10.44 21.64 1.90
N MET A 237 -10.22 20.52 1.23
CA MET A 237 -11.14 19.99 0.21
C MET A 237 -12.52 19.68 0.78
N LEU A 238 -12.59 19.10 1.96
CA LEU A 238 -13.85 18.84 2.67
C LEU A 238 -14.56 20.15 3.06
N ALA A 239 -13.82 21.13 3.58
CA ALA A 239 -14.36 22.42 4.02
C ALA A 239 -14.89 23.24 2.84
N THR A 240 -14.16 23.28 1.72
CA THR A 240 -14.53 24.06 0.52
C THR A 240 -15.57 23.36 -0.36
N GLY A 241 -15.85 22.08 -0.12
CA GLY A 241 -16.76 21.29 -0.96
C GLY A 241 -16.23 21.05 -2.38
N LEU A 242 -14.96 21.32 -2.64
CA LEU A 242 -14.30 21.10 -3.93
C LEU A 242 -14.37 19.65 -4.41
N GLY A 243 -14.59 18.70 -3.51
CA GLY A 243 -14.74 17.28 -3.81
C GLY A 243 -16.20 16.80 -3.98
N GLY A 244 -17.21 17.67 -4.05
CA GLY A 244 -18.61 17.25 -4.22
C GLY A 244 -19.20 16.41 -3.08
N LEU A 245 -18.43 16.13 -2.05
CA LEU A 245 -18.79 15.26 -0.91
C LEU A 245 -19.95 15.82 -0.07
N LYS A 246 -20.13 17.15 -0.05
CA LYS A 246 -21.26 17.80 0.64
C LYS A 246 -22.63 17.56 -0.01
N ARG A 247 -22.68 17.15 -1.29
CA ARG A 247 -23.94 17.00 -2.03
C ARG A 247 -24.70 15.71 -1.72
N LYS A 248 -24.07 14.70 -1.08
CA LYS A 248 -24.70 13.43 -0.74
C LYS A 248 -25.08 13.27 0.73
N ALA A 249 -24.75 14.24 1.58
CA ALA A 249 -25.08 14.22 3.01
C ALA A 249 -26.37 14.98 3.36
N SER A 250 -27.05 15.55 2.35
CA SER A 250 -28.40 16.11 2.39
C SER A 250 -29.36 15.24 1.56
#